data_9cec22420e75678fa3d81f13099b173b
#
_entry.id   9cec22420e75678fa3d81f13099b173b
#
_cell.length_a   1.000
_cell.length_b   1.000
_cell.length_c   1.000
_cell.angle_alpha   90.00
_cell.angle_beta   90.00
_cell.angle_gamma   90.00
#
_symmetry.space_group_name_H-M   'P 1'
#
loop_
_entity.id
_entity.type
_entity.pdbx_description
1 polymer ?
#
loop_
_entity_poly.entity_id
_entity_poly.type
_entity_poly.pdbx_seq_one_letter_code
_entity_poly.pdbx_strand_id
1 'polypeptide(L)'
;MQVLASVSGIDIDAVETEIDAHSAKKRMLIKHYDLLVLDISIPLKRERNIDPQGGLVLLEEILKRDIYLTPVHIIGLTAYVDVYEIVKDKFVDNSLTIINYSLVSDEWKNRLVAGVRQHVYAKSSSVSVVPEYDYDFAIICALSSEMDANRQNGWSWSNFTVINDDTTYYKANFTNSEGREIRIIGGVAARMGMPASAALTMKMILTFRPKFIIMTGIMAGVSTKVKLGDLVVANPVWDWGSGKWVTGMDGAQEKSLFLTDAFQFIVDRQLLNAVSSVADNGTLLYTIRKAYTGAPKNEDFSIHVGPVASGASVLSDKAVFRSVNEQHRKLLGVEMEAYGVFTAVESASRPRPLALCIKAVVDYGDKDKADDYQHYGAYLSSSVAKCIIEQLSSN
;
A
#
# COMPACT_ATOMS: atom_id res chain seq x y z
N MET A 1 8.97 -9.69 -40.40
CA MET A 1 8.19 -8.44 -40.30
C MET A 1 6.69 -8.69 -40.43
N GLN A 2 6.16 -9.16 -41.60
CA GLN A 2 4.70 -9.33 -41.77
C GLN A 2 4.02 -10.22 -40.69
N VAL A 3 4.69 -11.30 -40.29
CA VAL A 3 4.16 -12.19 -39.24
C VAL A 3 4.10 -11.50 -37.88
N LEU A 4 5.08 -10.69 -37.52
CA LEU A 4 5.11 -9.93 -36.26
C LEU A 4 4.06 -8.81 -36.26
N ALA A 5 3.83 -8.16 -37.39
CA ALA A 5 2.80 -7.13 -37.54
C ALA A 5 1.36 -7.66 -37.32
N SER A 6 1.15 -8.98 -37.45
CA SER A 6 -0.16 -9.61 -37.18
C SER A 6 -0.43 -9.86 -35.70
N VAL A 7 0.55 -9.67 -34.82
CA VAL A 7 0.42 -9.92 -33.38
C VAL A 7 -0.02 -8.64 -32.68
N SER A 8 -1.21 -8.64 -32.08
CA SER A 8 -1.70 -7.52 -31.27
C SER A 8 -0.77 -7.23 -30.09
N GLY A 9 -0.47 -5.96 -29.86
CA GLY A 9 0.40 -5.51 -28.77
C GLY A 9 1.87 -5.35 -29.19
N ILE A 10 2.22 -5.56 -30.46
CA ILE A 10 3.54 -5.21 -31.00
C ILE A 10 3.45 -3.86 -31.75
N ASP A 11 4.26 -2.91 -31.32
CA ASP A 11 4.53 -1.70 -32.08
C ASP A 11 5.57 -2.04 -33.16
N ILE A 12 5.17 -2.02 -34.42
CA ILE A 12 6.05 -2.37 -35.54
C ILE A 12 7.21 -1.40 -35.72
N ASP A 13 7.05 -0.16 -35.29
CA ASP A 13 8.10 0.86 -35.35
C ASP A 13 9.18 0.62 -34.28
N ALA A 14 8.87 -0.17 -33.24
CA ALA A 14 9.84 -0.63 -32.23
C ALA A 14 10.62 -1.87 -32.65
N VAL A 15 10.31 -2.50 -33.80
CA VAL A 15 11.01 -3.69 -34.30
C VAL A 15 12.23 -3.28 -35.09
N GLU A 16 13.42 -3.60 -34.57
CA GLU A 16 14.69 -3.40 -35.24
C GLU A 16 15.16 -4.70 -35.91
N THR A 17 15.84 -4.57 -37.04
CA THR A 17 16.40 -5.72 -37.78
C THR A 17 17.86 -5.53 -38.06
N GLU A 18 18.64 -6.62 -37.94
CA GLU A 18 20.04 -6.69 -38.35
C GLU A 18 20.25 -7.92 -39.23
N ILE A 19 21.24 -7.86 -40.13
CA ILE A 19 21.48 -8.90 -41.14
C ILE A 19 22.68 -9.78 -40.84
N ASP A 20 23.42 -9.47 -39.77
CA ASP A 20 24.60 -10.23 -39.36
C ASP A 20 24.81 -10.21 -37.84
N ALA A 21 25.55 -11.20 -37.32
CA ALA A 21 25.79 -11.38 -35.90
C ALA A 21 26.57 -10.22 -35.26
N HIS A 22 27.53 -9.62 -35.98
CA HIS A 22 28.33 -8.50 -35.43
C HIS A 22 27.49 -7.24 -35.21
N SER A 23 26.66 -6.89 -36.19
CA SER A 23 25.74 -5.73 -36.08
C SER A 23 24.71 -5.94 -34.97
N ALA A 24 24.14 -7.12 -34.86
CA ALA A 24 23.22 -7.48 -33.78
C ALA A 24 23.89 -7.34 -32.39
N LYS A 25 25.12 -7.84 -32.22
CA LYS A 25 25.90 -7.69 -30.98
C LYS A 25 26.12 -6.23 -30.61
N LYS A 26 26.47 -5.36 -31.56
CA LYS A 26 26.64 -3.91 -31.31
C LYS A 26 25.38 -3.27 -30.75
N ARG A 27 24.21 -3.66 -31.26
CA ARG A 27 22.93 -3.17 -30.70
C ARG A 27 22.74 -3.60 -29.26
N MET A 28 22.99 -4.89 -28.95
CA MET A 28 22.84 -5.43 -27.61
C MET A 28 23.88 -4.95 -26.59
N LEU A 29 24.93 -4.25 -27.00
CA LEU A 29 25.83 -3.52 -26.08
C LEU A 29 25.20 -2.25 -25.49
N ILE A 30 24.24 -1.63 -26.21
CA ILE A 30 23.72 -0.31 -25.86
C ILE A 30 22.21 -0.26 -25.64
N LYS A 31 21.48 -1.30 -26.07
CA LYS A 31 20.02 -1.36 -25.97
C LYS A 31 19.57 -2.74 -25.52
N HIS A 32 18.64 -2.76 -24.56
CA HIS A 32 17.98 -3.97 -24.11
C HIS A 32 16.77 -4.26 -25.00
N TYR A 33 16.56 -5.54 -25.35
CA TYR A 33 15.45 -6.00 -26.14
C TYR A 33 14.59 -6.97 -25.34
N ASP A 34 13.28 -6.90 -25.51
CA ASP A 34 12.33 -7.81 -24.86
C ASP A 34 12.35 -9.18 -25.54
N LEU A 35 12.49 -9.20 -26.86
CA LEU A 35 12.44 -10.41 -27.67
C LEU A 35 13.48 -10.32 -28.80
N LEU A 36 14.24 -11.39 -28.99
CA LEU A 36 15.08 -11.63 -30.15
C LEU A 36 14.49 -12.78 -30.97
N VAL A 37 14.17 -12.50 -32.23
CA VAL A 37 13.88 -13.55 -33.22
C VAL A 37 15.14 -13.74 -34.04
N LEU A 38 15.79 -14.90 -33.89
CA LEU A 38 17.13 -15.17 -34.40
C LEU A 38 17.10 -16.24 -35.49
N ASP A 39 17.44 -15.86 -36.74
CA ASP A 39 17.76 -16.84 -37.76
C ASP A 39 19.09 -17.50 -37.42
N ILE A 40 19.15 -18.83 -37.49
CA ILE A 40 20.36 -19.60 -37.19
C ILE A 40 21.39 -19.50 -38.30
N SER A 41 20.96 -19.34 -39.55
CA SER A 41 21.83 -19.26 -40.71
C SER A 41 22.06 -17.81 -41.15
N ILE A 42 22.92 -17.08 -40.42
CA ILE A 42 23.27 -15.68 -40.70
C ILE A 42 24.78 -15.50 -40.86
N PRO A 43 25.25 -14.48 -41.62
CA PRO A 43 26.65 -14.11 -41.65
C PRO A 43 27.18 -13.68 -40.29
N LEU A 44 28.42 -14.04 -39.97
CA LEU A 44 29.09 -13.53 -38.76
C LEU A 44 29.40 -12.03 -38.87
N LYS A 45 29.62 -11.51 -40.10
CA LYS A 45 29.80 -10.10 -40.44
C LYS A 45 29.20 -9.83 -41.82
N ARG A 46 28.74 -8.62 -42.06
CA ARG A 46 28.04 -8.17 -43.29
C ARG A 46 28.70 -8.56 -44.60
N GLU A 47 30.02 -8.60 -44.63
CA GLU A 47 30.80 -8.87 -45.85
C GLU A 47 31.18 -10.36 -46.04
N ARG A 48 30.70 -11.24 -45.14
CA ARG A 48 30.96 -12.66 -45.20
C ARG A 48 29.76 -13.45 -45.74
N ASN A 49 30.06 -14.65 -46.24
CA ASN A 49 29.02 -15.59 -46.63
C ASN A 49 28.17 -16.00 -45.40
N ILE A 50 26.96 -16.48 -45.70
CA ILE A 50 26.07 -17.04 -44.67
C ILE A 50 26.79 -18.22 -44.02
N ASP A 51 26.83 -18.17 -42.69
CA ASP A 51 27.31 -19.26 -41.86
C ASP A 51 26.10 -20.08 -41.39
N PRO A 52 26.01 -21.38 -41.66
CA PRO A 52 24.87 -22.21 -41.25
C PRO A 52 24.61 -22.22 -39.74
N GLN A 53 25.58 -21.87 -38.93
CA GLN A 53 25.50 -21.78 -37.46
C GLN A 53 25.84 -20.40 -36.92
N GLY A 54 25.87 -19.37 -37.74
CA GLY A 54 26.25 -18.00 -37.33
C GLY A 54 25.34 -17.44 -36.25
N GLY A 55 24.04 -17.76 -36.28
CA GLY A 55 23.10 -17.41 -35.21
C GLY A 55 23.36 -18.16 -33.91
N LEU A 56 23.80 -19.42 -33.98
CA LEU A 56 24.18 -20.17 -32.78
C LEU A 56 25.43 -19.57 -32.12
N VAL A 57 26.43 -19.18 -32.91
CA VAL A 57 27.62 -18.47 -32.41
C VAL A 57 27.22 -17.16 -31.71
N LEU A 58 26.29 -16.38 -32.31
CA LEU A 58 25.76 -15.19 -31.70
C LEU A 58 25.08 -15.51 -30.36
N LEU A 59 24.21 -16.54 -30.33
CA LEU A 59 23.49 -16.94 -29.11
C LEU A 59 24.47 -17.32 -28.00
N GLU A 60 25.46 -18.17 -28.29
CA GLU A 60 26.45 -18.59 -27.30
C GLU A 60 27.27 -17.39 -26.74
N GLU A 61 27.61 -16.42 -27.59
CA GLU A 61 28.33 -15.24 -27.11
C GLU A 61 27.48 -14.34 -26.21
N ILE A 62 26.21 -14.07 -26.55
CA ILE A 62 25.34 -13.20 -25.75
C ILE A 62 24.93 -13.86 -24.44
N LEU A 63 24.86 -15.20 -24.37
CA LEU A 63 24.56 -15.93 -23.14
C LEU A 63 25.77 -16.09 -22.20
N LYS A 64 27.00 -16.10 -22.75
CA LYS A 64 28.23 -16.32 -21.99
C LYS A 64 28.92 -15.06 -21.50
N ARG A 65 28.61 -13.91 -22.07
CA ARG A 65 29.33 -12.65 -21.79
C ARG A 65 28.41 -11.60 -21.19
N ASP A 66 28.64 -11.22 -19.95
CA ASP A 66 27.88 -10.21 -19.21
C ASP A 66 27.95 -8.78 -19.79
N ILE A 67 28.75 -8.58 -20.86
CA ILE A 67 28.84 -7.27 -21.53
C ILE A 67 27.62 -6.96 -22.41
N TYR A 68 26.84 -7.97 -22.77
CA TYR A 68 25.64 -7.80 -23.60
C TYR A 68 24.40 -7.67 -22.74
N LEU A 69 23.49 -6.77 -23.13
CA LEU A 69 22.15 -6.67 -22.59
C LEU A 69 21.32 -7.79 -23.22
N THR A 70 21.40 -8.98 -22.62
CA THR A 70 20.76 -10.19 -23.13
C THR A 70 19.25 -9.99 -23.25
N PRO A 71 18.62 -10.32 -24.42
CA PRO A 71 17.18 -10.23 -24.58
C PRO A 71 16.42 -11.10 -23.57
N VAL A 72 15.26 -10.62 -23.10
CA VAL A 72 14.44 -11.34 -22.11
C VAL A 72 13.98 -12.69 -22.65
N HIS A 73 13.67 -12.77 -23.95
CA HIS A 73 13.25 -14.00 -24.60
C HIS A 73 13.91 -14.14 -25.97
N ILE A 74 14.23 -15.38 -26.36
CA ILE A 74 14.90 -15.67 -27.65
C ILE A 74 14.14 -16.79 -28.34
N ILE A 75 13.78 -16.57 -29.61
CA ILE A 75 13.17 -17.57 -30.50
C ILE A 75 14.10 -17.76 -31.69
N GLY A 76 14.67 -18.95 -31.83
CA GLY A 76 15.45 -19.34 -32.99
C GLY A 76 14.55 -19.72 -34.18
N LEU A 77 14.99 -19.37 -35.40
CA LEU A 77 14.37 -19.82 -36.65
C LEU A 77 15.44 -20.48 -37.53
N THR A 78 15.09 -21.56 -38.22
CA THR A 78 15.93 -22.14 -39.28
C THR A 78 15.09 -22.80 -40.37
N ALA A 79 15.48 -22.62 -41.62
CA ALA A 79 14.89 -23.29 -42.76
C ALA A 79 15.44 -24.68 -42.98
N TYR A 80 16.59 -25.01 -42.43
CA TYR A 80 17.33 -26.23 -42.70
C TYR A 80 17.07 -27.27 -41.59
N VAL A 81 16.52 -28.43 -41.98
CA VAL A 81 16.16 -29.51 -41.04
C VAL A 81 17.39 -30.10 -40.36
N ASP A 82 18.48 -30.26 -41.10
CA ASP A 82 19.76 -30.73 -40.58
C ASP A 82 20.36 -29.76 -39.55
N VAL A 83 20.30 -28.45 -39.81
CA VAL A 83 20.72 -27.43 -38.85
C VAL A 83 19.82 -27.48 -37.61
N TYR A 84 18.50 -27.61 -37.79
CA TYR A 84 17.56 -27.73 -36.68
C TYR A 84 17.91 -28.90 -35.76
N GLU A 85 18.18 -30.08 -36.33
CA GLU A 85 18.54 -31.26 -35.53
C GLU A 85 19.85 -31.09 -34.74
N ILE A 86 20.81 -30.35 -35.29
CA ILE A 86 22.08 -30.06 -34.63
C ILE A 86 21.95 -29.09 -33.46
N VAL A 87 21.07 -28.06 -33.58
CA VAL A 87 21.03 -26.96 -32.62
C VAL A 87 19.90 -27.05 -31.59
N LYS A 88 18.90 -27.93 -31.84
CA LYS A 88 17.68 -28.04 -30.97
C LYS A 88 18.04 -28.34 -29.52
N ASP A 89 19.01 -29.22 -29.26
CA ASP A 89 19.37 -29.58 -27.88
C ASP A 89 19.97 -28.38 -27.13
N LYS A 90 20.78 -27.54 -27.79
CA LYS A 90 21.33 -26.32 -27.21
C LYS A 90 20.25 -25.28 -26.85
N PHE A 91 19.18 -25.20 -27.66
CA PHE A 91 18.03 -24.33 -27.33
C PHE A 91 17.24 -24.89 -26.14
N VAL A 92 17.02 -26.20 -26.11
CA VAL A 92 16.33 -26.89 -25.00
C VAL A 92 17.11 -26.73 -23.68
N ASP A 93 18.43 -26.97 -23.71
CA ASP A 93 19.32 -26.84 -22.54
C ASP A 93 19.31 -25.43 -21.94
N ASN A 94 19.08 -24.41 -22.75
CA ASN A 94 18.95 -23.04 -22.33
C ASN A 94 17.47 -22.58 -22.12
N SER A 95 16.51 -23.51 -22.14
CA SER A 95 15.06 -23.24 -22.04
C SER A 95 14.55 -22.26 -23.10
N LEU A 96 15.14 -22.28 -24.29
CA LEU A 96 14.78 -21.42 -25.41
C LEU A 96 13.98 -22.19 -26.46
N THR A 97 13.23 -21.47 -27.26
CA THR A 97 12.39 -22.03 -28.34
C THR A 97 13.16 -21.98 -29.68
N ILE A 98 13.14 -23.08 -30.44
CA ILE A 98 13.56 -23.07 -31.84
C ILE A 98 12.43 -23.58 -32.74
N ILE A 99 12.27 -22.96 -33.90
CA ILE A 99 11.23 -23.27 -34.87
C ILE A 99 11.90 -23.57 -36.23
N ASN A 100 11.63 -24.77 -36.78
CA ASN A 100 11.95 -25.02 -38.17
C ASN A 100 10.88 -24.39 -39.07
N TYR A 101 11.25 -23.50 -39.99
CA TYR A 101 10.33 -22.88 -40.90
C TYR A 101 10.43 -23.46 -42.33
N SER A 102 9.29 -23.49 -43.01
CA SER A 102 9.16 -23.99 -44.38
C SER A 102 8.35 -22.99 -45.21
N LEU A 103 8.71 -22.82 -46.47
CA LEU A 103 7.93 -22.01 -47.42
C LEU A 103 6.69 -22.74 -47.91
N VAL A 104 6.56 -24.04 -47.64
CA VAL A 104 5.44 -24.90 -48.10
C VAL A 104 4.34 -25.00 -47.07
N SER A 105 4.60 -24.67 -45.81
CA SER A 105 3.63 -24.77 -44.69
C SER A 105 3.63 -23.50 -43.86
N ASP A 106 2.45 -23.08 -43.40
CA ASP A 106 2.28 -21.95 -42.49
C ASP A 106 2.33 -22.33 -41.00
N GLU A 107 2.61 -23.59 -40.67
CA GLU A 107 2.66 -24.09 -39.30
C GLU A 107 3.69 -23.34 -38.43
N TRP A 108 4.86 -23.05 -38.99
CA TRP A 108 5.88 -22.26 -38.30
C TRP A 108 5.42 -20.84 -37.94
N LYS A 109 4.59 -20.20 -38.79
CA LYS A 109 4.01 -18.88 -38.52
C LYS A 109 3.13 -18.94 -37.28
N ASN A 110 2.28 -19.97 -37.19
CA ASN A 110 1.40 -20.18 -36.04
C ASN A 110 2.22 -20.39 -34.74
N ARG A 111 3.30 -21.16 -34.82
CA ARG A 111 4.21 -21.40 -33.68
C ARG A 111 4.94 -20.11 -33.28
N LEU A 112 5.45 -19.34 -34.23
CA LEU A 112 6.09 -18.05 -33.97
C LEU A 112 5.11 -17.07 -33.33
N VAL A 113 3.90 -16.91 -33.91
CA VAL A 113 2.85 -16.04 -33.38
C VAL A 113 2.47 -16.46 -31.95
N ALA A 114 2.36 -17.77 -31.69
CA ALA A 114 2.04 -18.29 -30.36
C ALA A 114 3.13 -17.91 -29.33
N GLY A 115 4.42 -18.13 -29.67
CA GLY A 115 5.56 -17.77 -28.80
C GLY A 115 5.66 -16.27 -28.54
N VAL A 116 5.46 -15.47 -29.58
CA VAL A 116 5.46 -14.01 -29.47
C VAL A 116 4.27 -13.52 -28.64
N ARG A 117 3.05 -14.04 -28.86
CA ARG A 117 1.87 -13.72 -28.05
C ARG A 117 2.07 -14.07 -26.59
N GLN A 118 2.63 -15.24 -26.30
CA GLN A 118 2.93 -15.64 -24.93
C GLN A 118 3.87 -14.64 -24.25
N HIS A 119 4.90 -14.16 -24.97
CA HIS A 119 5.81 -13.16 -24.45
C HIS A 119 5.13 -11.79 -24.26
N VAL A 120 4.37 -11.31 -25.24
CA VAL A 120 3.57 -10.07 -25.13
C VAL A 120 2.58 -10.17 -23.97
N TYR A 121 1.90 -11.30 -23.81
CA TYR A 121 0.98 -11.54 -22.70
C TYR A 121 1.72 -11.56 -21.34
N ALA A 122 2.85 -12.26 -21.23
CA ALA A 122 3.65 -12.27 -20.01
C ALA A 122 4.16 -10.87 -19.67
N LYS A 123 4.59 -10.07 -20.66
CA LYS A 123 5.00 -8.68 -20.48
C LYS A 123 3.81 -7.79 -20.12
N SER A 124 2.68 -7.89 -20.79
CA SER A 124 1.47 -7.13 -20.47
C SER A 124 0.89 -7.55 -19.11
N SER A 125 1.03 -8.82 -18.72
CA SER A 125 0.66 -9.30 -17.39
C SER A 125 1.64 -8.86 -16.30
N SER A 126 2.91 -8.63 -16.63
CA SER A 126 3.89 -8.03 -15.72
C SER A 126 3.82 -6.49 -15.71
N VAL A 127 3.25 -5.89 -16.77
CA VAL A 127 2.86 -4.46 -16.87
C VAL A 127 1.36 -4.30 -16.58
N SER A 128 0.54 -5.38 -16.58
CA SER A 128 -0.77 -5.31 -15.91
C SER A 128 -0.43 -4.98 -14.46
N VAL A 129 -0.70 -3.73 -14.12
CA VAL A 129 -0.69 -3.18 -12.79
C VAL A 129 -1.21 -4.27 -11.86
N VAL A 130 -0.30 -5.02 -11.22
CA VAL A 130 -0.63 -5.65 -9.94
C VAL A 130 -1.28 -4.50 -9.21
N PRO A 131 -2.59 -4.56 -8.84
CA PRO A 131 -3.20 -3.43 -8.19
C PRO A 131 -2.23 -3.08 -7.08
N GLU A 132 -1.71 -1.87 -7.11
CA GLU A 132 -0.70 -1.39 -6.16
C GLU A 132 -1.17 -1.71 -4.75
N TYR A 133 -2.50 -1.85 -4.61
CA TYR A 133 -3.24 -2.16 -3.39
C TYR A 133 -4.39 -3.15 -3.67
N ASP A 134 -4.60 -4.11 -2.75
CA ASP A 134 -5.68 -5.11 -2.86
C ASP A 134 -6.98 -4.62 -2.20
N TYR A 135 -6.88 -3.71 -1.22
CA TYR A 135 -7.98 -3.03 -0.57
C TYR A 135 -7.81 -1.52 -0.66
N ASP A 136 -8.92 -0.80 -0.78
CA ASP A 136 -8.89 0.66 -0.79
C ASP A 136 -8.62 1.19 0.63
N PHE A 137 -9.27 0.62 1.64
CA PHE A 137 -9.15 1.06 3.02
C PHE A 137 -8.98 -0.10 3.99
N ALA A 138 -8.17 0.13 5.04
CA ALA A 138 -8.17 -0.66 6.26
C ALA A 138 -8.64 0.21 7.43
N ILE A 139 -9.53 -0.33 8.28
CA ILE A 139 -9.98 0.32 9.51
C ILE A 139 -9.34 -0.43 10.69
N ILE A 140 -8.63 0.32 11.55
CA ILE A 140 -7.99 -0.18 12.75
C ILE A 140 -8.75 0.33 13.97
N CYS A 141 -9.10 -0.57 14.87
CA CYS A 141 -9.73 -0.25 16.16
C CYS A 141 -8.93 -0.86 17.31
N ALA A 142 -8.90 -0.19 18.45
CA ALA A 142 -8.32 -0.71 19.67
C ALA A 142 -9.30 -1.60 20.45
N LEU A 143 -10.59 -1.28 20.38
CA LEU A 143 -11.68 -1.93 21.10
C LEU A 143 -12.71 -2.55 20.15
N SER A 144 -13.32 -3.66 20.57
CA SER A 144 -14.42 -4.27 19.81
C SER A 144 -15.61 -3.34 19.66
N SER A 145 -15.93 -2.53 20.68
CA SER A 145 -17.01 -1.54 20.63
C SER A 145 -16.79 -0.45 19.55
N GLU A 146 -15.55 -0.08 19.30
CA GLU A 146 -15.20 0.85 18.21
C GLU A 146 -15.42 0.21 16.83
N MET A 147 -15.07 -1.09 16.69
CA MET A 147 -15.33 -1.83 15.47
C MET A 147 -16.83 -2.08 15.26
N ASP A 148 -17.58 -2.35 16.33
CA ASP A 148 -19.04 -2.50 16.26
C ASP A 148 -19.73 -1.20 15.80
N ALA A 149 -19.22 -0.03 16.19
CA ALA A 149 -19.69 1.23 15.67
C ALA A 149 -19.41 1.37 14.15
N ASN A 150 -18.24 0.94 13.69
CA ASN A 150 -17.93 0.90 12.25
C ASN A 150 -18.86 -0.07 11.50
N ARG A 151 -19.19 -1.21 12.09
CA ARG A 151 -20.08 -2.20 11.47
C ARG A 151 -21.53 -1.74 11.36
N GLN A 152 -21.93 -0.76 12.14
CA GLN A 152 -23.27 -0.16 12.11
C GLN A 152 -23.40 1.03 11.14
N ASN A 153 -22.37 1.39 10.42
CA ASN A 153 -22.33 2.58 9.56
C ASN A 153 -23.07 2.44 8.21
N GLY A 154 -23.78 1.33 7.99
CA GLY A 154 -24.62 1.10 6.81
C GLY A 154 -23.93 0.41 5.64
N TRP A 155 -22.64 0.09 5.73
CA TRP A 155 -21.99 -0.81 4.78
C TRP A 155 -22.29 -2.26 5.12
N SER A 156 -22.25 -3.15 4.10
CA SER A 156 -22.51 -4.59 4.31
C SER A 156 -21.26 -5.29 4.82
N TRP A 157 -21.17 -5.44 6.14
CA TRP A 157 -20.05 -6.09 6.80
C TRP A 157 -20.22 -7.60 6.94
N SER A 158 -19.16 -8.35 6.74
CA SER A 158 -19.07 -9.79 7.03
C SER A 158 -17.76 -10.14 7.71
N ASN A 159 -17.78 -11.19 8.54
CA ASN A 159 -16.57 -11.71 9.14
C ASN A 159 -15.68 -12.36 8.07
N PHE A 160 -14.37 -12.24 8.26
CA PHE A 160 -13.37 -12.79 7.36
C PHE A 160 -12.21 -13.37 8.18
N THR A 161 -11.74 -14.54 7.81
CA THR A 161 -10.60 -15.19 8.44
C THR A 161 -9.55 -15.53 7.39
N VAL A 162 -8.29 -15.50 7.79
CA VAL A 162 -7.14 -15.90 6.96
C VAL A 162 -6.61 -17.23 7.47
N ILE A 163 -6.25 -18.13 6.57
CA ILE A 163 -5.71 -19.45 6.94
C ILE A 163 -4.46 -19.25 7.83
N ASN A 164 -4.39 -19.96 8.94
CA ASN A 164 -3.32 -19.89 9.94
C ASN A 164 -3.19 -18.51 10.63
N ASP A 165 -4.27 -17.74 10.69
CA ASP A 165 -4.34 -16.49 11.43
C ASP A 165 -5.56 -16.49 12.35
N ASP A 166 -5.34 -16.39 13.65
CA ASP A 166 -6.40 -16.39 14.67
C ASP A 166 -7.14 -15.04 14.76
N THR A 167 -6.71 -14.04 13.98
CA THR A 167 -7.36 -12.73 13.96
C THR A 167 -8.66 -12.79 13.17
N THR A 168 -9.75 -12.33 13.79
CA THR A 168 -11.00 -12.08 13.06
C THR A 168 -10.93 -10.72 12.38
N TYR A 169 -11.07 -10.72 11.07
CA TYR A 169 -11.20 -9.51 10.26
C TYR A 169 -12.66 -9.28 9.86
N TYR A 170 -12.95 -8.07 9.44
CA TYR A 170 -14.26 -7.66 8.97
C TYR A 170 -14.12 -7.03 7.60
N LYS A 171 -14.77 -7.57 6.58
CA LYS A 171 -14.74 -6.99 5.25
C LYS A 171 -16.06 -6.34 4.90
N ALA A 172 -15.99 -5.22 4.21
CA ALA A 172 -17.12 -4.53 3.65
C ALA A 172 -16.78 -3.99 2.25
N ASN A 173 -17.82 -3.67 1.51
CA ASN A 173 -17.71 -2.95 0.25
C ASN A 173 -18.87 -1.97 0.09
N PHE A 174 -18.67 -1.00 -0.77
CA PHE A 174 -19.73 -0.14 -1.27
C PHE A 174 -19.36 0.34 -2.68
N THR A 175 -20.35 0.83 -3.42
CA THR A 175 -20.12 1.41 -4.74
C THR A 175 -20.08 2.93 -4.61
N ASN A 176 -19.01 3.56 -5.09
CA ASN A 176 -18.88 5.01 -5.09
C ASN A 176 -19.75 5.68 -6.17
N SER A 177 -19.76 7.00 -6.21
CA SER A 177 -20.55 7.79 -7.18
C SER A 177 -20.18 7.55 -8.65
N GLU A 178 -18.98 7.01 -8.90
CA GLU A 178 -18.46 6.68 -10.24
C GLU A 178 -18.77 5.23 -10.66
N GLY A 179 -19.46 4.45 -9.82
CA GLY A 179 -19.79 3.06 -10.08
C GLY A 179 -18.63 2.08 -9.74
N ARG A 180 -17.54 2.54 -9.12
CA ARG A 180 -16.43 1.68 -8.71
C ARG A 180 -16.73 1.04 -7.36
N GLU A 181 -16.46 -0.27 -7.24
CA GLU A 181 -16.49 -0.98 -5.97
C GLU A 181 -15.29 -0.58 -5.12
N ILE A 182 -15.55 -0.14 -3.88
CA ILE A 182 -14.58 0.23 -2.87
C ILE A 182 -14.52 -0.89 -1.83
N ARG A 183 -13.33 -1.44 -1.61
CA ARG A 183 -13.10 -2.58 -0.71
C ARG A 183 -12.49 -2.12 0.59
N ILE A 184 -13.09 -2.55 1.70
CA ILE A 184 -12.69 -2.19 3.06
C ILE A 184 -12.40 -3.45 3.86
N ILE A 185 -11.34 -3.42 4.66
CA ILE A 185 -11.02 -4.46 5.64
C ILE A 185 -10.88 -3.82 7.03
N GLY A 186 -11.53 -4.37 8.04
CA GLY A 186 -11.43 -3.91 9.42
C GLY A 186 -10.75 -4.92 10.32
N GLY A 187 -10.11 -4.44 11.38
CA GLY A 187 -9.49 -5.29 12.40
C GLY A 187 -9.46 -4.63 13.77
N VAL A 188 -9.51 -5.45 14.82
CA VAL A 188 -9.40 -5.02 16.21
C VAL A 188 -8.07 -5.52 16.77
N ALA A 189 -7.32 -4.62 17.44
CA ALA A 189 -6.09 -4.99 18.13
C ALA A 189 -6.38 -6.01 19.25
N ALA A 190 -5.48 -6.97 19.46
CA ALA A 190 -5.64 -7.99 20.49
C ALA A 190 -5.73 -7.42 21.92
N ARG A 191 -5.21 -6.22 22.10
CA ARG A 191 -5.25 -5.39 23.32
C ARG A 191 -4.97 -3.93 22.98
N MET A 192 -5.29 -3.03 23.89
CA MET A 192 -4.93 -1.61 23.79
C MET A 192 -3.41 -1.42 23.77
N GLY A 193 -2.96 -0.35 23.18
CA GLY A 193 -1.59 0.13 23.19
C GLY A 193 -0.84 0.01 21.87
N MET A 194 0.19 0.85 21.73
CA MET A 194 1.00 0.98 20.53
C MET A 194 1.57 -0.35 20.00
N PRO A 195 2.11 -1.29 20.83
CA PRO A 195 2.65 -2.54 20.31
C PRO A 195 1.62 -3.42 19.61
N ALA A 196 0.42 -3.52 20.18
CA ALA A 196 -0.64 -4.35 19.62
C ALA A 196 -1.24 -3.73 18.35
N SER A 197 -1.44 -2.40 18.33
CA SER A 197 -1.92 -1.69 17.15
C SER A 197 -0.88 -1.70 16.03
N ALA A 198 0.41 -1.56 16.32
CA ALA A 198 1.49 -1.67 15.34
C ALA A 198 1.54 -3.08 14.73
N ALA A 199 1.45 -4.12 15.56
CA ALA A 199 1.45 -5.51 15.09
C ALA A 199 0.24 -5.82 14.18
N LEU A 200 -0.97 -5.41 14.58
CA LEU A 200 -2.17 -5.56 13.76
C LEU A 200 -2.04 -4.80 12.44
N THR A 201 -1.61 -3.54 12.51
CA THR A 201 -1.46 -2.69 11.32
C THR A 201 -0.48 -3.30 10.32
N MET A 202 0.71 -3.72 10.79
CA MET A 202 1.68 -4.38 9.92
C MET A 202 1.15 -5.68 9.32
N LYS A 203 0.46 -6.51 10.14
CA LYS A 203 -0.20 -7.73 9.65
C LYS A 203 -1.21 -7.40 8.55
N MET A 204 -2.05 -6.38 8.73
CA MET A 204 -3.04 -5.97 7.73
C MET A 204 -2.39 -5.39 6.47
N ILE A 205 -1.29 -4.65 6.59
CA ILE A 205 -0.52 -4.16 5.44
C ILE A 205 0.01 -5.32 4.60
N LEU A 206 0.63 -6.31 5.24
CA LEU A 206 1.24 -7.44 4.56
C LEU A 206 0.20 -8.40 3.94
N THR A 207 -0.94 -8.56 4.61
CA THR A 207 -1.98 -9.54 4.18
C THR A 207 -2.95 -8.95 3.16
N PHE A 208 -3.32 -7.66 3.31
CA PHE A 208 -4.42 -7.04 2.55
C PHE A 208 -3.98 -5.86 1.69
N ARG A 209 -2.75 -5.40 1.80
CA ARG A 209 -2.18 -4.30 1.01
C ARG A 209 -3.15 -3.12 0.82
N PRO A 210 -3.65 -2.49 1.90
CA PRO A 210 -4.60 -1.37 1.79
C PRO A 210 -3.91 -0.11 1.27
N LYS A 211 -4.65 0.73 0.50
CA LYS A 211 -4.18 2.04 0.06
C LYS A 211 -4.18 3.06 1.19
N PHE A 212 -5.23 3.01 2.03
CA PHE A 212 -5.39 3.91 3.17
C PHE A 212 -5.61 3.10 4.44
N ILE A 213 -5.07 3.59 5.56
CA ILE A 213 -5.33 3.06 6.90
C ILE A 213 -6.00 4.15 7.73
N ILE A 214 -7.19 3.88 8.20
CA ILE A 214 -7.96 4.79 9.05
C ILE A 214 -8.09 4.16 10.44
N MET A 215 -7.51 4.79 11.44
CA MET A 215 -7.76 4.42 12.83
C MET A 215 -8.92 5.24 13.39
N THR A 216 -9.95 4.55 13.87
CA THR A 216 -11.09 5.17 14.57
C THR A 216 -11.07 4.77 16.03
N GLY A 217 -11.70 5.57 16.88
CA GLY A 217 -11.86 5.25 18.30
C GLY A 217 -12.10 6.45 19.18
N ILE A 218 -11.70 6.32 20.44
CA ILE A 218 -11.91 7.30 21.51
C ILE A 218 -10.59 7.72 22.15
N MET A 219 -10.58 8.88 22.82
CA MET A 219 -9.40 9.44 23.46
C MET A 219 -9.74 10.37 24.63
N ALA A 220 -8.73 10.65 25.46
CA ALA A 220 -8.80 11.71 26.46
C ALA A 220 -8.39 13.06 25.84
N GLY A 221 -9.19 14.10 26.06
CA GLY A 221 -8.95 15.46 25.53
C GLY A 221 -8.30 16.40 26.55
N VAL A 222 -7.72 17.50 26.05
CA VAL A 222 -7.32 18.64 26.88
C VAL A 222 -8.54 19.56 27.07
N SER A 223 -9.13 19.57 28.26
CA SER A 223 -10.44 20.23 28.56
C SER A 223 -10.51 21.73 28.23
N THR A 224 -9.36 22.41 28.16
CA THR A 224 -9.30 23.83 27.78
C THR A 224 -9.29 24.05 26.25
N LYS A 225 -9.23 23.00 25.45
CA LYS A 225 -9.07 23.08 23.99
C LYS A 225 -10.12 22.32 23.18
N VAL A 226 -10.66 21.26 23.74
CA VAL A 226 -11.65 20.38 23.08
C VAL A 226 -12.76 20.01 24.07
N LYS A 227 -13.95 19.74 23.56
CA LYS A 227 -15.12 19.33 24.35
C LYS A 227 -15.33 17.81 24.26
N LEU A 228 -16.10 17.25 25.19
CA LEU A 228 -16.59 15.90 25.06
C LEU A 228 -17.44 15.77 23.78
N GLY A 229 -17.21 14.73 23.00
CA GLY A 229 -17.82 14.54 21.70
C GLY A 229 -17.08 15.17 20.53
N ASP A 230 -16.19 16.13 20.74
CA ASP A 230 -15.33 16.62 19.65
C ASP A 230 -14.47 15.50 19.07
N LEU A 231 -14.19 15.59 17.77
CA LEU A 231 -13.30 14.69 17.09
C LEU A 231 -11.93 15.33 16.90
N VAL A 232 -10.88 14.54 17.10
CA VAL A 232 -9.51 14.97 16.90
C VAL A 232 -8.84 14.08 15.86
N VAL A 233 -8.35 14.71 14.80
CA VAL A 233 -7.45 14.11 13.83
C VAL A 233 -6.02 14.35 14.31
N ALA A 234 -5.30 13.28 14.59
CA ALA A 234 -3.95 13.31 15.15
C ALA A 234 -2.92 13.81 14.11
N ASN A 235 -2.47 15.06 14.25
CA ASN A 235 -1.47 15.67 13.36
C ASN A 235 -0.74 16.84 14.04
N PRO A 236 0.54 16.67 14.46
CA PRO A 236 1.29 15.42 14.49
C PRO A 236 0.88 14.46 15.61
N VAL A 237 1.39 13.24 15.53
CA VAL A 237 1.32 12.24 16.59
C VAL A 237 2.74 11.85 17.05
N TRP A 238 2.93 11.65 18.36
CA TRP A 238 4.20 11.18 18.92
C TRP A 238 3.99 10.28 20.15
N ASP A 239 5.02 9.52 20.51
CA ASP A 239 5.07 8.78 21.77
C ASP A 239 5.60 9.70 22.89
N TRP A 240 4.70 10.03 23.85
CA TRP A 240 5.08 10.88 24.96
C TRP A 240 6.05 10.21 25.96
N GLY A 241 6.21 8.90 25.90
CA GLY A 241 7.17 8.13 26.67
C GLY A 241 8.56 8.04 26.04
N SER A 242 8.75 8.56 24.81
CA SER A 242 10.06 8.59 24.16
C SER A 242 10.94 9.72 24.71
N GLY A 243 12.05 9.35 25.32
CA GLY A 243 12.98 10.32 25.91
C GLY A 243 13.94 9.71 26.92
N LYS A 244 14.55 10.57 27.74
CA LYS A 244 15.55 10.19 28.74
C LYS A 244 15.21 10.72 30.13
N TRP A 245 15.23 9.84 31.12
CA TRP A 245 15.18 10.24 32.52
C TRP A 245 16.57 10.68 32.99
N VAL A 246 16.63 11.83 33.64
CA VAL A 246 17.88 12.37 34.23
C VAL A 246 17.61 12.82 35.68
N THR A 247 18.64 12.81 36.50
CA THR A 247 18.58 13.43 37.80
C THR A 247 18.81 14.93 37.66
N GLY A 248 17.84 15.72 38.08
CA GLY A 248 17.94 17.18 38.20
C GLY A 248 17.89 17.62 39.65
N MET A 249 18.05 18.91 39.89
CA MET A 249 17.90 19.53 41.22
C MET A 249 16.68 20.46 41.24
N ASP A 250 15.86 20.34 42.27
CA ASP A 250 14.79 21.28 42.60
C ASP A 250 15.14 21.88 43.99
N GLY A 251 15.81 23.01 43.97
CA GLY A 251 16.47 23.55 45.15
C GLY A 251 17.58 22.64 45.64
N ALA A 252 17.51 22.13 46.89
CA ALA A 252 18.47 21.20 47.47
C ALA A 252 18.09 19.72 47.35
N GLN A 253 16.98 19.38 46.66
CA GLN A 253 16.48 18.01 46.51
C GLN A 253 16.72 17.48 45.10
N GLU A 254 17.15 16.22 45.00
CA GLU A 254 17.21 15.52 43.74
C GLU A 254 15.81 15.23 43.25
N LYS A 255 15.56 15.50 41.94
CA LYS A 255 14.30 15.24 41.27
C LYS A 255 14.55 14.54 39.94
N SER A 256 13.75 13.52 39.64
CA SER A 256 13.76 12.91 38.32
C SER A 256 13.09 13.84 37.31
N LEU A 257 13.82 14.16 36.25
CA LEU A 257 13.34 14.95 35.12
C LEU A 257 13.30 14.08 33.86
N PHE A 258 12.20 14.19 33.09
CA PHE A 258 12.07 13.55 31.80
C PHE A 258 12.39 14.54 30.70
N LEU A 259 13.41 14.24 29.90
CA LEU A 259 13.78 14.99 28.70
C LEU A 259 13.18 14.27 27.49
N THR A 260 12.19 14.90 26.86
CA THR A 260 11.51 14.37 25.68
C THR A 260 12.42 14.34 24.46
N ASP A 261 12.41 13.23 23.73
CA ASP A 261 13.07 13.04 22.42
C ASP A 261 12.12 12.27 21.51
N ALA A 262 11.02 12.91 21.18
CA ALA A 262 9.90 12.28 20.48
C ALA A 262 9.98 12.51 18.99
N PHE A 263 10.08 11.43 18.20
CA PHE A 263 9.83 11.48 16.76
C PHE A 263 8.35 11.73 16.50
N GLN A 264 8.04 12.61 15.53
CA GLN A 264 6.67 13.00 15.20
C GLN A 264 6.30 12.52 13.81
N PHE A 265 5.15 11.87 13.69
CA PHE A 265 4.53 11.55 12.42
C PHE A 265 3.49 12.60 12.05
N ILE A 266 3.42 12.94 10.77
CA ILE A 266 2.44 13.87 10.19
C ILE A 266 1.54 13.15 9.20
N VAL A 267 0.31 13.62 9.10
CA VAL A 267 -0.68 13.11 8.15
C VAL A 267 -0.42 13.68 6.76
N ASP A 268 -0.59 12.83 5.74
CA ASP A 268 -0.46 13.25 4.34
C ASP A 268 -1.51 14.32 3.98
N ARG A 269 -1.12 15.23 3.10
CA ARG A 269 -1.95 16.37 2.69
C ARG A 269 -3.24 15.94 2.00
N GLN A 270 -3.23 14.85 1.25
CA GLN A 270 -4.43 14.31 0.60
C GLN A 270 -5.50 13.96 1.64
N LEU A 271 -5.10 13.29 2.73
CA LEU A 271 -6.01 12.94 3.82
C LEU A 271 -6.51 14.17 4.57
N LEU A 272 -5.63 15.15 4.83
CA LEU A 272 -6.03 16.40 5.50
C LEU A 272 -7.05 17.21 4.68
N ASN A 273 -6.91 17.23 3.35
CA ASN A 273 -7.88 17.88 2.47
C ASN A 273 -9.27 17.22 2.57
N ALA A 274 -9.33 15.89 2.60
CA ALA A 274 -10.59 15.16 2.77
C ALA A 274 -11.20 15.43 4.16
N VAL A 275 -10.38 15.47 5.22
CA VAL A 275 -10.82 15.86 6.57
C VAL A 275 -11.40 17.25 6.59
N SER A 276 -10.74 18.26 5.98
CA SER A 276 -11.22 19.64 5.93
C SER A 276 -12.57 19.74 5.21
N SER A 277 -12.72 19.05 4.08
CA SER A 277 -14.00 19.02 3.35
C SER A 277 -15.16 18.50 4.19
N VAL A 278 -14.93 17.47 5.01
CA VAL A 278 -15.94 16.93 5.92
C VAL A 278 -16.17 17.87 7.10
N ALA A 279 -15.11 18.45 7.68
CA ALA A 279 -15.19 19.34 8.84
C ALA A 279 -15.96 20.64 8.53
N ASP A 280 -15.81 21.17 7.31
CA ASP A 280 -16.49 22.39 6.87
C ASP A 280 -17.97 22.17 6.50
N ASN A 281 -18.42 20.91 6.44
CA ASN A 281 -19.80 20.58 6.11
C ASN A 281 -20.69 20.48 7.36
N GLY A 282 -21.11 21.63 7.87
CA GLY A 282 -21.96 21.71 9.07
C GLY A 282 -23.30 20.96 8.97
N THR A 283 -23.91 20.87 7.78
CA THR A 283 -25.13 20.09 7.57
C THR A 283 -24.87 18.59 7.74
N LEU A 284 -23.73 18.10 7.27
CA LEU A 284 -23.31 16.70 7.42
C LEU A 284 -23.09 16.38 8.91
N LEU A 285 -22.33 17.23 9.63
CA LEU A 285 -22.08 17.03 11.06
C LEU A 285 -23.38 17.06 11.88
N TYR A 286 -24.29 17.97 11.55
CA TYR A 286 -25.62 18.00 12.17
C TYR A 286 -26.41 16.71 11.90
N THR A 287 -26.36 16.17 10.68
CA THR A 287 -27.06 14.93 10.31
C THR A 287 -26.50 13.74 11.07
N ILE A 288 -25.17 13.62 11.16
CA ILE A 288 -24.49 12.56 11.94
C ILE A 288 -24.95 12.63 13.40
N ARG A 289 -24.91 13.80 14.02
CA ARG A 289 -25.36 13.97 15.41
C ARG A 289 -26.81 13.54 15.62
N LYS A 290 -27.72 13.97 14.72
CA LYS A 290 -29.14 13.67 14.80
C LYS A 290 -29.49 12.21 14.63
N ALA A 291 -28.68 11.46 13.89
CA ALA A 291 -28.89 10.05 13.66
C ALA A 291 -28.56 9.18 14.89
N TYR A 292 -27.81 9.71 15.86
CA TYR A 292 -27.52 8.97 17.09
C TYR A 292 -28.74 8.97 18.02
N THR A 293 -29.17 7.77 18.47
CA THR A 293 -30.37 7.59 19.30
C THR A 293 -30.06 7.37 20.79
N GLY A 294 -28.78 7.22 21.16
CA GLY A 294 -28.31 7.00 22.53
C GLY A 294 -28.17 8.29 23.36
N ALA A 295 -27.60 8.16 24.55
CA ALA A 295 -27.11 9.28 25.37
C ALA A 295 -25.57 9.41 25.17
N PRO A 296 -24.96 10.62 25.27
CA PRO A 296 -25.61 11.90 25.53
C PRO A 296 -26.34 12.45 24.30
N LYS A 297 -27.44 13.17 24.55
CA LYS A 297 -28.20 13.79 23.45
C LYS A 297 -27.76 15.21 23.25
N ASN A 298 -27.40 15.54 21.98
CA ASN A 298 -27.56 16.90 21.44
C ASN A 298 -26.49 17.96 21.71
N GLU A 299 -25.26 17.64 21.96
CA GLU A 299 -24.20 18.64 21.89
C GLU A 299 -23.60 18.71 20.49
N ASP A 300 -23.37 19.92 19.98
CA ASP A 300 -22.65 20.13 18.74
C ASP A 300 -21.22 19.69 18.94
N PHE A 301 -20.67 18.96 17.98
CA PHE A 301 -19.28 18.56 17.96
C PHE A 301 -18.54 19.22 16.82
N SER A 302 -17.25 19.35 16.97
CA SER A 302 -16.33 19.89 15.95
C SER A 302 -15.24 18.87 15.62
N ILE A 303 -14.64 19.00 14.44
CA ILE A 303 -13.47 18.22 14.03
C ILE A 303 -12.25 19.13 14.14
N HIS A 304 -11.30 18.75 14.97
CA HIS A 304 -10.04 19.45 15.19
C HIS A 304 -8.90 18.67 14.56
N VAL A 305 -7.98 19.36 13.89
CA VAL A 305 -6.71 18.76 13.42
C VAL A 305 -5.61 19.31 14.31
N GLY A 306 -4.92 18.45 15.02
CA GLY A 306 -3.85 18.90 15.90
C GLY A 306 -3.08 17.81 16.63
N PRO A 307 -2.10 18.22 17.44
CA PRO A 307 -1.18 17.33 18.10
C PRO A 307 -1.86 16.37 19.08
N VAL A 308 -1.54 15.09 18.96
CA VAL A 308 -2.01 14.02 19.85
C VAL A 308 -0.82 13.21 20.35
N ALA A 309 -0.77 12.92 21.63
CA ALA A 309 0.27 12.10 22.24
C ALA A 309 -0.23 10.66 22.44
N SER A 310 0.53 9.70 21.95
CA SER A 310 0.31 8.27 22.23
C SER A 310 1.12 7.82 23.43
N GLY A 311 0.63 6.84 24.18
CA GLY A 311 1.38 6.27 25.29
C GLY A 311 0.83 4.95 25.79
N ALA A 312 1.62 4.21 26.57
CA ALA A 312 1.30 2.84 26.98
C ALA A 312 0.31 2.76 28.15
N SER A 313 -0.14 3.87 28.71
CA SER A 313 -0.93 3.91 29.93
C SER A 313 -2.20 4.74 29.78
N VAL A 314 -3.29 4.25 30.34
CA VAL A 314 -4.48 5.05 30.59
C VAL A 314 -4.15 6.09 31.64
N LEU A 315 -4.23 7.37 31.30
CA LEU A 315 -4.00 8.44 32.24
C LEU A 315 -5.25 8.75 33.05
N SER A 316 -5.16 8.55 34.37
CA SER A 316 -6.15 8.97 35.35
C SER A 316 -5.53 9.88 36.44
N ASP A 317 -4.27 10.25 36.26
CA ASP A 317 -3.50 11.14 37.15
C ASP A 317 -3.28 12.48 36.46
N LYS A 318 -3.86 13.55 37.05
CA LYS A 318 -3.75 14.92 36.55
C LYS A 318 -2.31 15.44 36.47
N ALA A 319 -1.40 14.93 37.32
CA ALA A 319 0.00 15.36 37.29
C ALA A 319 0.74 14.77 36.08
N VAL A 320 0.51 13.49 35.79
CA VAL A 320 1.07 12.84 34.59
C VAL A 320 0.48 13.46 33.33
N PHE A 321 -0.84 13.67 33.28
CA PHE A 321 -1.48 14.34 32.15
C PHE A 321 -0.91 15.74 31.90
N ARG A 322 -0.64 16.50 32.98
CA ARG A 322 -0.01 17.82 32.89
C ARG A 322 1.39 17.73 32.30
N SER A 323 2.21 16.79 32.75
CA SER A 323 3.57 16.61 32.21
C SER A 323 3.59 16.28 30.73
N VAL A 324 2.61 15.49 30.24
CA VAL A 324 2.44 15.21 28.81
C VAL A 324 1.98 16.47 28.06
N ASN A 325 1.07 17.24 28.62
CA ASN A 325 0.61 18.51 28.00
C ASN A 325 1.74 19.56 27.92
N GLU A 326 2.71 19.54 28.83
CA GLU A 326 3.89 20.42 28.80
C GLU A 326 4.85 20.08 27.66
N GLN A 327 4.85 18.82 27.17
CA GLN A 327 5.71 18.42 26.05
C GLN A 327 5.32 19.12 24.74
N HIS A 328 4.05 19.47 24.55
CA HIS A 328 3.59 20.15 23.36
C HIS A 328 2.49 21.17 23.64
N ARG A 329 2.82 22.47 23.50
CA ARG A 329 1.91 23.61 23.81
C ARG A 329 0.51 23.48 23.20
N LYS A 330 0.40 22.87 22.00
CA LYS A 330 -0.87 22.75 21.24
C LYS A 330 -1.51 21.37 21.40
N LEU A 331 -1.05 20.52 22.30
CA LEU A 331 -1.63 19.19 22.53
C LEU A 331 -3.15 19.26 22.64
N LEU A 332 -3.88 18.45 21.87
CA LEU A 332 -5.34 18.36 21.91
C LEU A 332 -5.80 17.20 22.77
N GLY A 333 -5.04 16.12 22.87
CA GLY A 333 -5.40 14.98 23.69
C GLY A 333 -4.37 13.86 23.67
N VAL A 334 -4.70 12.80 24.41
CA VAL A 334 -3.84 11.64 24.66
C VAL A 334 -4.62 10.37 24.36
N GLU A 335 -3.97 9.41 23.73
CA GLU A 335 -4.51 8.09 23.43
C GLU A 335 -3.39 7.04 23.50
N MET A 336 -3.64 5.77 23.07
CA MET A 336 -2.70 4.70 23.35
C MET A 336 -2.15 3.97 22.11
N GLU A 337 -2.56 4.28 20.90
CA GLU A 337 -2.35 3.42 19.72
C GLU A 337 -1.80 4.11 18.48
N ALA A 338 -2.18 5.34 18.21
CA ALA A 338 -1.96 6.00 16.91
C ALA A 338 -0.49 6.01 16.49
N TYR A 339 0.42 6.30 17.42
CA TYR A 339 1.86 6.26 17.11
C TYR A 339 2.31 4.89 16.63
N GLY A 340 1.75 3.80 17.19
CA GLY A 340 2.03 2.42 16.74
C GLY A 340 1.53 2.19 15.31
N VAL A 341 0.34 2.68 14.96
CA VAL A 341 -0.22 2.60 13.58
C VAL A 341 0.69 3.33 12.61
N PHE A 342 1.07 4.56 12.90
CA PHE A 342 1.96 5.35 12.03
C PHE A 342 3.35 4.73 11.92
N THR A 343 3.89 4.17 13.00
CA THR A 343 5.17 3.44 12.99
C THR A 343 5.14 2.25 12.04
N ALA A 344 4.05 1.47 12.06
CA ALA A 344 3.89 0.33 11.15
C ALA A 344 3.82 0.78 9.69
N VAL A 345 3.07 1.84 9.40
CA VAL A 345 2.95 2.41 8.06
C VAL A 345 4.29 2.93 7.54
N GLU A 346 5.03 3.69 8.37
CA GLU A 346 6.34 4.22 7.96
C GLU A 346 7.38 3.11 7.73
N SER A 347 7.28 2.02 8.49
CA SER A 347 8.19 0.86 8.39
C SER A 347 7.81 -0.09 7.25
N ALA A 348 6.65 0.07 6.62
CA ALA A 348 6.18 -0.81 5.56
C ALA A 348 6.99 -0.63 4.27
N SER A 349 7.12 -1.72 3.48
CA SER A 349 7.69 -1.68 2.14
C SER A 349 6.80 -0.87 1.18
N ARG A 350 7.42 -0.28 0.17
CA ARG A 350 6.67 0.44 -0.88
C ARG A 350 6.00 -0.53 -1.86
N PRO A 351 4.81 -0.20 -2.38
CA PRO A 351 3.99 0.98 -2.04
C PRO A 351 3.39 0.86 -0.64
N ARG A 352 3.57 1.86 0.19
CA ARG A 352 3.04 1.89 1.56
C ARG A 352 1.74 2.68 1.64
N PRO A 353 0.81 2.29 2.54
CA PRO A 353 -0.45 3.03 2.72
C PRO A 353 -0.22 4.43 3.29
N LEU A 354 -1.25 5.28 3.16
CA LEU A 354 -1.34 6.53 3.91
C LEU A 354 -2.21 6.32 5.16
N ALA A 355 -1.80 6.87 6.31
CA ALA A 355 -2.49 6.69 7.57
C ALA A 355 -3.19 7.95 8.07
N LEU A 356 -4.38 7.75 8.66
CA LEU A 356 -5.15 8.76 9.39
C LEU A 356 -5.61 8.15 10.72
N CYS A 357 -5.50 8.92 11.80
CA CYS A 357 -6.13 8.60 13.08
C CYS A 357 -7.14 9.69 13.44
N ILE A 358 -8.40 9.28 13.66
CA ILE A 358 -9.48 10.14 14.10
C ILE A 358 -10.14 9.51 15.33
N LYS A 359 -10.13 10.24 16.44
CA LYS A 359 -10.69 9.78 17.71
C LYS A 359 -11.61 10.82 18.33
N ALA A 360 -12.66 10.35 18.99
CA ALA A 360 -13.59 11.21 19.72
C ALA A 360 -13.13 11.43 21.17
N VAL A 361 -13.26 12.63 21.65
CA VAL A 361 -12.99 12.99 23.04
C VAL A 361 -14.12 12.49 23.93
N VAL A 362 -13.82 11.56 24.85
CA VAL A 362 -14.80 10.95 25.74
C VAL A 362 -14.53 11.20 27.22
N ASP A 363 -13.33 11.61 27.57
CA ASP A 363 -12.94 12.02 28.92
C ASP A 363 -11.78 13.04 28.87
N TYR A 364 -11.34 13.51 30.03
CA TYR A 364 -10.22 14.45 30.17
C TYR A 364 -9.03 13.85 30.96
N GLY A 365 -8.92 12.54 30.98
CA GLY A 365 -7.85 11.84 31.70
C GLY A 365 -7.94 11.99 33.22
N ASP A 366 -9.16 12.15 33.76
CA ASP A 366 -9.42 12.24 35.18
C ASP A 366 -10.30 11.08 35.69
N LYS A 367 -10.62 11.12 36.99
CA LYS A 367 -11.40 10.05 37.64
C LYS A 367 -12.89 10.08 37.27
N ASP A 368 -13.37 11.19 36.71
CA ASP A 368 -14.79 11.41 36.38
C ASP A 368 -15.06 10.90 34.95
N LYS A 369 -14.92 9.57 34.73
CA LYS A 369 -15.21 8.95 33.44
C LYS A 369 -16.70 8.90 33.21
N ALA A 370 -17.16 9.51 32.13
CA ALA A 370 -18.53 9.42 31.67
C ALA A 370 -18.65 8.26 30.66
N ASP A 371 -19.03 7.05 31.12
CA ASP A 371 -19.18 5.87 30.26
C ASP A 371 -20.17 6.11 29.10
N ASP A 372 -21.13 7.01 29.29
CA ASP A 372 -22.11 7.39 28.27
C ASP A 372 -21.47 8.00 27.01
N TYR A 373 -20.30 8.66 27.14
CA TYR A 373 -19.58 9.21 26.00
C TYR A 373 -18.78 8.19 25.20
N GLN A 374 -18.46 7.02 25.73
CA GLN A 374 -17.66 6.03 25.00
C GLN A 374 -18.40 5.51 23.76
N HIS A 375 -19.67 5.12 23.89
CA HIS A 375 -20.48 4.66 22.77
C HIS A 375 -20.76 5.78 21.75
N TYR A 376 -21.04 6.96 22.25
CA TYR A 376 -21.25 8.14 21.41
C TYR A 376 -19.98 8.52 20.66
N GLY A 377 -18.84 8.52 21.32
CA GLY A 377 -17.55 8.81 20.71
C GLY A 377 -17.17 7.79 19.64
N ALA A 378 -17.35 6.49 19.90
CA ALA A 378 -17.13 5.45 18.93
C ALA A 378 -18.03 5.63 17.69
N TYR A 379 -19.32 5.95 17.90
CA TYR A 379 -20.27 6.27 16.83
C TYR A 379 -19.81 7.49 16.00
N LEU A 380 -19.42 8.59 16.65
CA LEU A 380 -19.00 9.81 15.97
C LEU A 380 -17.74 9.59 15.13
N SER A 381 -16.69 8.96 15.72
CA SER A 381 -15.44 8.71 15.02
C SER A 381 -15.65 7.77 13.82
N SER A 382 -16.48 6.74 13.94
CA SER A 382 -16.85 5.83 12.86
C SER A 382 -17.65 6.52 11.75
N SER A 383 -18.65 7.35 12.13
CA SER A 383 -19.53 8.05 11.17
C SER A 383 -18.76 9.09 10.35
N VAL A 384 -17.87 9.83 10.99
CA VAL A 384 -17.03 10.83 10.30
C VAL A 384 -15.95 10.12 9.46
N ALA A 385 -15.35 9.04 9.95
CA ALA A 385 -14.43 8.23 9.15
C ALA A 385 -15.10 7.69 7.89
N LYS A 386 -16.35 7.23 7.97
CA LYS A 386 -17.15 6.85 6.79
C LYS A 386 -17.22 7.99 5.77
N CYS A 387 -17.56 9.19 6.17
CA CYS A 387 -17.66 10.32 5.26
C CYS A 387 -16.31 10.67 4.62
N ILE A 388 -15.21 10.58 5.38
CA ILE A 388 -13.85 10.79 4.86
C ILE A 388 -13.51 9.69 3.83
N ILE A 389 -13.84 8.43 4.08
CA ILE A 389 -13.64 7.30 3.18
C ILE A 389 -14.43 7.51 1.88
N GLU A 390 -15.70 7.89 1.97
CA GLU A 390 -16.55 8.17 0.81
C GLU A 390 -16.00 9.34 -0.01
N GLN A 391 -15.53 10.42 0.64
CA GLN A 391 -14.88 11.55 -0.03
C GLN A 391 -13.58 11.16 -0.75
N LEU A 392 -12.71 10.35 -0.13
CA LEU A 392 -11.47 9.85 -0.73
C LEU A 392 -11.72 8.87 -1.87
N SER A 393 -12.87 8.24 -1.91
CA SER A 393 -13.25 7.26 -2.93
C SER A 393 -13.79 7.90 -4.20
N SER A 394 -14.19 9.17 -4.15
CA SER A 394 -14.76 9.94 -5.27
C SER A 394 -13.71 10.80 -5.99
N ASN A 395 -12.43 10.64 -5.65
CA ASN A 395 -11.26 11.29 -6.25
C ASN A 395 -10.28 10.18 -6.70
#